data_4cc4f0a5103d6c83781098d86a7bd7a7
#
_entry.id   4cc4f0a5103d6c83781098d86a7bd7a7
#
_cell.length_a   1.000
_cell.length_b   1.000
_cell.length_c   1.000
_cell.angle_alpha   90.00
_cell.angle_beta   90.00
_cell.angle_gamma   90.00
#
_symmetry.space_group_name_H-M   'P 1'
#
loop_
_entity.id
_entity.type
_entity.pdbx_description
1 polymer ?
#
loop_
_entity_poly.entity_id
_entity_poly.type
_entity_poly.pdbx_seq_one_letter_code
_entity_poly.pdbx_strand_id
1 'polypeptide(L)'
;MEAHHIHPELPKHKVRLLVVGCGGNGSAVAAGLPYLHQALLAYGHPEGLHVTLLDADVISPTNCVRQPFSRSEVGLYKSVVLANRLNLFWGLDWAGIPEQLDTKRKLNNINIIIGYINTQKAHATIAKCAADWSEVDYWLDLGNNATADNSCWESH
;
A
#
# COMPACT_ATOMS: atom_id res chain seq x y z
N MET A 1 -14.06 -18.60 -19.44
CA MET A 1 -13.21 -17.78 -18.55
C MET A 1 -13.29 -16.37 -19.08
N GLU A 2 -13.90 -15.47 -18.33
CA GLU A 2 -14.01 -14.08 -18.73
C GLU A 2 -12.63 -13.42 -18.52
N ALA A 3 -12.10 -12.75 -19.54
CA ALA A 3 -10.80 -12.11 -19.45
C ALA A 3 -10.96 -10.81 -18.65
N HIS A 4 -10.25 -10.68 -17.54
CA HIS A 4 -10.17 -9.42 -16.81
C HIS A 4 -9.27 -8.45 -17.59
N HIS A 5 -9.79 -7.28 -17.91
CA HIS A 5 -9.03 -6.20 -18.53
C HIS A 5 -8.66 -5.17 -17.46
N ILE A 6 -7.37 -4.89 -17.33
CA ILE A 6 -6.91 -3.80 -16.45
C ILE A 6 -7.41 -2.45 -17.01
N HIS A 7 -7.61 -1.50 -16.08
CA HIS A 7 -8.04 -0.15 -16.45
C HIS A 7 -7.10 0.45 -17.51
N PRO A 8 -7.63 0.99 -18.63
CA PRO A 8 -6.81 1.33 -19.80
C PRO A 8 -5.80 2.47 -19.58
N GLU A 9 -5.96 3.26 -18.53
CA GLU A 9 -5.03 4.34 -18.21
C GLU A 9 -3.82 3.87 -17.39
N LEU A 10 -3.92 2.77 -16.64
CA LEU A 10 -2.81 2.27 -15.80
C LEU A 10 -1.52 1.99 -16.60
N PRO A 11 -1.56 1.42 -17.83
CA PRO A 11 -0.36 1.20 -18.62
C PRO A 11 0.26 2.46 -19.21
N LYS A 12 -0.43 3.60 -19.17
CA LYS A 12 -0.03 4.83 -19.86
C LYS A 12 0.65 5.85 -18.96
N HIS A 13 0.36 5.82 -17.69
CA HIS A 13 0.79 6.83 -16.72
C HIS A 13 1.36 6.18 -15.46
N LYS A 14 2.05 6.99 -14.65
CA LYS A 14 2.56 6.57 -13.34
C LYS A 14 1.44 6.01 -12.48
N VAL A 15 1.55 4.74 -12.12
CA VAL A 15 0.57 4.07 -11.25
C VAL A 15 0.85 4.45 -9.80
N ARG A 16 -0.12 5.05 -9.14
CA ARG A 16 -0.02 5.49 -7.76
C ARG A 16 -0.71 4.51 -6.83
N LEU A 17 0.08 3.88 -5.96
CA LEU A 17 -0.40 2.94 -4.96
C LEU A 17 -0.41 3.57 -3.57
N LEU A 18 -1.47 3.29 -2.82
CA LEU A 18 -1.53 3.54 -1.38
C LEU A 18 -1.50 2.20 -0.64
N VAL A 19 -0.48 1.99 0.17
CA VAL A 19 -0.40 0.83 1.09
C VAL A 19 -0.81 1.32 2.47
N VAL A 20 -1.91 0.78 3.00
CA VAL A 20 -2.45 1.11 4.31
C VAL A 20 -2.10 0.02 5.32
N GLY A 21 -1.29 0.40 6.30
CA GLY A 21 -0.74 -0.51 7.31
C GLY A 21 0.64 -1.05 6.93
N CYS A 22 1.63 -0.77 7.78
CA CYS A 22 3.03 -1.18 7.63
C CYS A 22 3.46 -2.22 8.70
N GLY A 23 2.53 -3.05 9.11
CA GLY A 23 2.80 -4.22 9.97
C GLY A 23 3.50 -5.35 9.23
N GLY A 24 3.38 -6.60 9.71
CA GLY A 24 4.06 -7.76 9.11
C GLY A 24 3.79 -7.91 7.61
N ASN A 25 2.53 -8.03 7.21
CA ASN A 25 2.18 -8.25 5.80
C ASN A 25 2.29 -6.98 4.96
N GLY A 26 1.89 -5.82 5.50
CA GLY A 26 2.03 -4.56 4.77
C GLY A 26 3.49 -4.22 4.47
N SER A 27 4.42 -4.49 5.38
CA SER A 27 5.84 -4.33 5.13
C SER A 27 6.39 -5.34 4.12
N ALA A 28 5.88 -6.58 4.10
CA ALA A 28 6.25 -7.58 3.10
C ALA A 28 5.78 -7.17 1.68
N VAL A 29 4.55 -6.67 1.57
CA VAL A 29 4.03 -6.10 0.32
C VAL A 29 4.88 -4.92 -0.12
N ALA A 30 5.14 -3.96 0.77
CA ALA A 30 5.96 -2.79 0.46
C ALA A 30 7.36 -3.18 -0.03
N ALA A 31 7.98 -4.22 0.54
CA ALA A 31 9.28 -4.73 0.10
C ALA A 31 9.24 -5.40 -1.28
N GLY A 32 8.10 -5.93 -1.70
CA GLY A 32 7.90 -6.54 -3.03
C GLY A 32 7.65 -5.52 -4.16
N LEU A 33 7.09 -4.36 -3.85
CA LEU A 33 6.70 -3.37 -4.85
C LEU A 33 7.84 -2.78 -5.67
N PRO A 34 9.08 -2.60 -5.15
CA PRO A 34 10.20 -2.14 -5.98
C PRO A 34 10.54 -3.12 -7.11
N TYR A 35 10.43 -4.43 -6.89
CA TYR A 35 10.64 -5.42 -7.95
C TYR A 35 9.59 -5.28 -9.05
N LEU A 36 8.32 -5.07 -8.67
CA LEU A 36 7.25 -4.81 -9.64
C LEU A 36 7.49 -3.49 -10.38
N HIS A 37 7.93 -2.43 -9.70
CA HIS A 37 8.31 -1.17 -10.33
C HIS A 37 9.39 -1.37 -11.40
N GLN A 38 10.46 -2.07 -11.07
CA GLN A 38 11.55 -2.37 -12.01
C GLN A 38 11.08 -3.24 -13.19
N ALA A 39 10.25 -4.24 -12.93
CA ALA A 39 9.68 -5.09 -13.97
C ALA A 39 8.81 -4.28 -14.94
N LEU A 40 7.94 -3.42 -14.44
CA LEU A 40 7.10 -2.54 -15.27
C LEU A 40 7.96 -1.66 -16.19
N LEU A 41 9.00 -1.03 -15.66
CA LEU A 41 9.92 -0.22 -16.46
C LEU A 41 10.64 -1.06 -17.52
N ALA A 42 11.11 -2.26 -17.16
CA ALA A 42 11.79 -3.16 -18.08
C ALA A 42 10.88 -3.64 -19.23
N TYR A 43 9.58 -3.76 -18.98
CA TYR A 43 8.57 -4.12 -19.99
C TYR A 43 7.97 -2.91 -20.72
N GLY A 44 8.54 -1.72 -20.55
CA GLY A 44 8.18 -0.52 -21.34
C GLY A 44 7.09 0.36 -20.73
N HIS A 45 6.73 0.14 -19.45
CA HIS A 45 5.85 1.08 -18.76
C HIS A 45 6.56 2.44 -18.59
N PRO A 46 5.92 3.58 -18.91
CA PRO A 46 6.61 4.86 -19.01
C PRO A 46 7.20 5.35 -17.68
N GLU A 47 6.50 5.13 -16.56
CA GLU A 47 6.89 5.73 -15.29
C GLU A 47 6.88 4.73 -14.10
N GLY A 48 6.37 3.51 -14.29
CA GLY A 48 6.27 2.49 -13.24
C GLY A 48 5.33 2.89 -12.10
N LEU A 49 5.74 2.59 -10.85
CA LEU A 49 4.95 2.82 -9.65
C LEU A 49 5.45 4.02 -8.85
N HIS A 50 4.53 4.72 -8.20
CA HIS A 50 4.80 5.59 -7.06
C HIS A 50 3.97 5.11 -5.87
N VAL A 51 4.63 4.81 -4.76
CA VAL A 51 3.97 4.20 -3.59
C VAL A 51 3.96 5.17 -2.43
N THR A 52 2.79 5.30 -1.81
CA THR A 52 2.63 5.97 -0.53
C THR A 52 2.35 4.92 0.55
N LEU A 53 3.18 4.87 1.57
CA LEU A 53 2.99 4.02 2.75
C LEU A 53 2.31 4.83 3.85
N LEU A 54 1.16 4.36 4.33
CA LEU A 54 0.35 5.05 5.34
C LEU A 54 0.23 4.17 6.59
N ASP A 55 0.79 4.65 7.69
CA ASP A 55 0.71 3.98 8.99
C ASP A 55 1.08 4.96 10.11
N ALA A 56 0.22 5.13 11.10
CA ALA A 56 0.44 6.02 12.24
C ALA A 56 1.24 5.38 13.38
N ASP A 57 1.47 4.06 13.31
CA ASP A 57 2.15 3.34 14.38
C ASP A 57 3.64 3.66 14.43
N VAL A 58 4.15 3.73 15.65
CA VAL A 58 5.59 3.70 15.91
C VAL A 58 6.08 2.28 16.11
N ILE A 59 7.34 2.05 15.81
CA ILE A 59 8.00 0.77 16.02
C ILE A 59 8.18 0.53 17.51
N SER A 60 7.69 -0.61 17.99
CA SER A 60 7.87 -1.09 19.37
C SER A 60 8.90 -2.22 19.44
N PRO A 61 9.46 -2.53 20.61
CA PRO A 61 10.38 -3.66 20.76
C PRO A 61 9.79 -4.99 20.31
N THR A 62 8.48 -5.21 20.50
CA THR A 62 7.76 -6.41 20.06
C THR A 62 7.63 -6.51 18.55
N ASN A 63 7.64 -5.40 17.83
CA ASN A 63 7.64 -5.41 16.37
C ASN A 63 8.95 -5.97 15.80
N CYS A 64 10.07 -5.73 16.45
CA CYS A 64 11.37 -6.20 16.00
C CYS A 64 11.55 -7.74 16.02
N VAL A 65 10.62 -8.47 16.65
CA VAL A 65 10.65 -9.95 16.70
C VAL A 65 10.05 -10.57 15.43
N ARG A 66 9.04 -9.93 14.82
CA ARG A 66 8.23 -10.52 13.74
C ARG A 66 7.98 -9.62 12.54
N GLN A 67 8.49 -8.40 12.59
CA GLN A 67 8.40 -7.43 11.51
C GLN A 67 9.81 -6.98 11.12
N PRO A 68 10.02 -6.46 9.92
CA PRO A 68 11.36 -6.13 9.42
C PRO A 68 11.87 -4.79 9.98
N PHE A 69 11.82 -4.65 11.31
CA PHE A 69 12.33 -3.47 12.01
C PHE A 69 13.45 -3.85 12.97
N SER A 70 14.45 -2.99 13.09
CA SER A 70 15.58 -3.16 13.99
C SER A 70 15.33 -2.48 15.36
N ARG A 71 16.07 -2.90 16.37
CA ARG A 71 15.97 -2.28 17.71
C ARG A 71 16.37 -0.80 17.71
N SER A 72 17.26 -0.39 16.81
CA SER A 72 17.66 1.02 16.66
C SER A 72 16.56 1.92 16.09
N GLU A 73 15.52 1.33 15.50
CA GLU A 73 14.39 2.04 14.91
C GLU A 73 13.19 2.17 15.86
N VAL A 74 13.28 1.61 17.08
CA VAL A 74 12.20 1.72 18.07
C VAL A 74 11.89 3.18 18.37
N GLY A 75 10.60 3.52 18.34
CA GLY A 75 10.11 4.90 18.53
C GLY A 75 9.96 5.71 17.24
N LEU A 76 10.47 5.22 16.10
CA LEU A 76 10.26 5.85 14.80
C LEU A 76 8.96 5.34 14.16
N TYR A 77 8.38 6.13 13.26
CA TYR A 77 7.16 5.74 12.53
C TYR A 77 7.45 4.66 11.48
N LYS A 78 6.63 3.60 11.47
CA LYS A 78 6.78 2.46 10.56
C LYS A 78 6.78 2.85 9.10
N SER A 79 5.82 3.66 8.68
CA SER A 79 5.68 4.13 7.29
C SER A 79 6.91 4.92 6.83
N VAL A 80 7.44 5.80 7.67
CA VAL A 80 8.58 6.65 7.35
C VAL A 80 9.87 5.81 7.24
N VAL A 81 10.10 4.90 8.19
CA VAL A 81 11.28 4.02 8.18
C VAL A 81 11.29 3.14 6.94
N LEU A 82 10.15 2.51 6.60
CA LEU A 82 10.06 1.67 5.40
C LEU A 82 10.28 2.46 4.12
N ALA A 83 9.62 3.61 3.96
CA ALA A 83 9.78 4.44 2.78
C ALA A 83 11.24 4.88 2.60
N ASN A 84 11.88 5.37 3.66
CA ASN A 84 13.28 5.79 3.61
C ASN A 84 14.22 4.65 3.24
N ARG A 85 14.00 3.46 3.79
CA ARG A 85 14.81 2.26 3.50
C ARG A 85 14.68 1.85 2.04
N LEU A 86 13.45 1.79 1.50
CA LEU A 86 13.19 1.44 0.11
C LEU A 86 13.78 2.48 -0.84
N ASN A 87 13.59 3.76 -0.52
CA ASN A 87 14.14 4.86 -1.32
C ASN A 87 15.68 4.82 -1.37
N LEU A 88 16.32 4.61 -0.22
CA LEU A 88 17.78 4.55 -0.14
C LEU A 88 18.36 3.36 -0.92
N PHE A 89 17.74 2.18 -0.80
CA PHE A 89 18.24 0.97 -1.42
C PHE A 89 17.98 0.93 -2.94
N TRP A 90 16.80 1.40 -3.38
CA TRP A 90 16.33 1.27 -4.76
C TRP A 90 16.46 2.57 -5.58
N GLY A 91 16.86 3.68 -4.96
CA GLY A 91 16.90 4.98 -5.64
C GLY A 91 15.51 5.52 -5.97
N LEU A 92 14.53 5.32 -5.08
CA LEU A 92 13.13 5.72 -5.26
C LEU A 92 12.81 7.02 -4.52
N ASP A 93 11.62 7.57 -4.76
CA ASP A 93 11.07 8.78 -4.14
C ASP A 93 9.69 8.55 -3.51
N TRP A 94 9.47 7.35 -2.98
CA TRP A 94 8.20 6.96 -2.37
C TRP A 94 7.96 7.66 -1.04
N ALA A 95 6.68 7.88 -0.71
CA ALA A 95 6.29 8.63 0.48
C ALA A 95 5.95 7.71 1.67
N GLY A 96 6.40 8.07 2.87
CA GLY A 96 5.95 7.50 4.13
C GLY A 96 5.17 8.54 4.92
N ILE A 97 3.89 8.31 5.17
CA ILE A 97 2.99 9.22 5.88
C ILE A 97 2.64 8.62 7.25
N PRO A 98 3.05 9.24 8.36
CA PRO A 98 2.80 8.73 9.71
C PRO A 98 1.41 9.12 10.23
N GLU A 99 0.38 8.74 9.49
CA GLU A 99 -1.01 9.06 9.79
C GLU A 99 -1.92 7.85 9.60
N GLN A 100 -3.10 7.89 10.19
CA GLN A 100 -4.16 6.92 9.90
C GLN A 100 -4.95 7.35 8.67
N LEU A 101 -5.51 6.37 7.96
CA LEU A 101 -6.43 6.67 6.88
C LEU A 101 -7.68 7.36 7.43
N ASP A 102 -7.96 8.54 6.90
CA ASP A 102 -9.16 9.32 7.26
C ASP A 102 -9.98 9.61 5.99
N THR A 103 -11.28 9.34 6.07
CA THR A 103 -12.23 9.64 4.99
C THR A 103 -12.36 11.14 4.69
N LYS A 104 -11.98 11.99 5.63
CA LYS A 104 -12.03 13.46 5.47
C LYS A 104 -10.84 14.01 4.67
N ARG A 105 -9.75 13.26 4.58
CA ARG A 105 -8.56 13.67 3.85
C ARG A 105 -8.43 12.85 2.56
N LYS A 106 -8.73 13.47 1.44
CA LYS A 106 -8.49 12.88 0.15
C LYS A 106 -7.00 12.90 -0.18
N LEU A 107 -6.42 11.73 -0.45
CA LEU A 107 -5.13 11.62 -1.12
C LEU A 107 -5.41 11.64 -2.62
N ASN A 108 -4.86 12.63 -3.31
CA ASN A 108 -5.12 12.81 -4.73
C ASN A 108 -4.35 11.80 -5.59
N ASN A 109 -4.94 11.43 -6.71
CA ASN A 109 -4.33 10.60 -7.74
C ASN A 109 -3.90 9.21 -7.24
N ILE A 110 -4.68 8.56 -6.37
CA ILE A 110 -4.45 7.16 -6.00
C ILE A 110 -5.25 6.27 -6.94
N ASN A 111 -4.57 5.37 -7.66
CA ASN A 111 -5.19 4.41 -8.57
C ASN A 111 -5.51 3.09 -7.86
N ILE A 112 -4.63 2.65 -6.96
CA ILE A 112 -4.76 1.34 -6.30
C ILE A 112 -4.57 1.51 -4.81
N ILE A 113 -5.49 0.96 -4.01
CA ILE A 113 -5.35 0.86 -2.56
C ILE A 113 -5.07 -0.59 -2.20
N ILE A 114 -4.02 -0.81 -1.41
CA ILE A 114 -3.71 -2.12 -0.80
C ILE A 114 -3.85 -1.95 0.71
N GLY A 115 -4.88 -2.56 1.29
CA GLY A 115 -5.14 -2.51 2.72
C GLY A 115 -4.69 -3.78 3.43
N TYR A 116 -3.95 -3.62 4.52
CA TYR A 116 -3.70 -4.70 5.47
C TYR A 116 -4.14 -4.26 6.86
N ILE A 117 -5.39 -4.52 7.17
CA ILE A 117 -6.01 -4.03 8.39
C ILE A 117 -6.83 -5.15 9.05
N ASN A 118 -6.65 -5.31 10.36
CA ASN A 118 -7.27 -6.37 11.15
C ASN A 118 -8.58 -5.94 11.83
N THR A 119 -9.15 -4.80 11.50
CA THR A 119 -10.37 -4.30 12.16
C THR A 119 -11.46 -3.97 11.16
N GLN A 120 -12.71 -4.36 11.45
CA GLN A 120 -13.87 -4.04 10.60
C GLN A 120 -14.02 -2.53 10.36
N LYS A 121 -13.70 -1.71 11.37
CA LYS A 121 -13.77 -0.24 11.23
C LYS A 121 -12.81 0.27 10.16
N ALA A 122 -11.62 -0.27 10.10
CA ALA A 122 -10.63 0.15 9.13
C ALA A 122 -10.94 -0.36 7.72
N HIS A 123 -11.51 -1.58 7.59
CA HIS A 123 -12.08 -2.05 6.31
C HIS A 123 -13.17 -1.11 5.79
N ALA A 124 -14.13 -0.73 6.64
CA ALA A 124 -15.17 0.21 6.27
C ALA A 124 -14.61 1.58 5.85
N THR A 125 -13.51 2.01 6.49
CA THR A 125 -12.83 3.26 6.12
C THR A 125 -12.20 3.18 4.74
N ILE A 126 -11.49 2.08 4.42
CA ILE A 126 -10.88 1.88 3.09
C ILE A 126 -11.97 1.79 2.03
N ALA A 127 -13.01 0.98 2.24
CA ALA A 127 -14.13 0.83 1.31
C ALA A 127 -14.79 2.19 1.01
N LYS A 128 -14.98 3.02 2.03
CA LYS A 128 -15.50 4.37 1.85
C LYS A 128 -14.54 5.27 1.08
N CYS A 129 -13.25 5.25 1.40
CA CYS A 129 -12.25 6.01 0.64
C CYS A 129 -12.21 5.56 -0.83
N ALA A 130 -12.25 4.25 -1.09
CA ALA A 130 -12.25 3.72 -2.46
C ALA A 130 -13.50 4.16 -3.23
N ALA A 131 -14.67 4.20 -2.59
CA ALA A 131 -15.91 4.67 -3.21
C ALA A 131 -15.97 6.19 -3.41
N ASP A 132 -15.44 6.96 -2.45
CA ASP A 132 -15.48 8.43 -2.47
C ASP A 132 -14.37 9.06 -3.34
N TRP A 133 -13.29 8.33 -3.60
CA TRP A 133 -12.15 8.80 -4.41
C TRP A 133 -12.32 8.34 -5.85
N SER A 134 -12.78 9.21 -6.71
CA SER A 134 -13.11 8.92 -8.12
C SER A 134 -11.94 8.43 -8.98
N GLU A 135 -10.73 8.43 -8.46
CA GLU A 135 -9.50 8.05 -9.16
C GLU A 135 -9.02 6.65 -8.76
N VAL A 136 -9.69 5.99 -7.79
CA VAL A 136 -9.34 4.64 -7.36
C VAL A 136 -9.97 3.62 -8.30
N ASP A 137 -9.12 2.94 -9.06
CA ASP A 137 -9.52 1.91 -10.02
C ASP A 137 -9.68 0.54 -9.35
N TYR A 138 -8.83 0.26 -8.34
CA TYR A 138 -8.79 -1.03 -7.66
C TYR A 138 -8.52 -0.89 -6.18
N TRP A 139 -9.16 -1.77 -5.42
CA TRP A 139 -8.86 -1.97 -4.01
C TRP A 139 -8.59 -3.46 -3.73
N LEU A 140 -7.46 -3.73 -3.08
CA LEU A 140 -7.04 -5.06 -2.65
C LEU A 140 -6.99 -5.11 -1.13
N ASP A 141 -7.80 -5.98 -0.54
CA ASP A 141 -7.78 -6.26 0.89
C ASP A 141 -6.98 -7.53 1.17
N LEU A 142 -5.92 -7.40 1.94
CA LEU A 142 -5.06 -8.49 2.40
C LEU A 142 -5.27 -8.79 3.90
N GLY A 143 -6.38 -8.35 4.47
CA GLY A 143 -6.75 -8.60 5.87
C GLY A 143 -6.93 -10.09 6.14
N ASN A 144 -6.41 -10.56 7.26
CA ASN A 144 -6.53 -11.95 7.69
C ASN A 144 -7.83 -12.12 8.51
N ASN A 145 -8.97 -12.20 7.84
CA ASN A 145 -10.20 -12.61 8.48
C ASN A 145 -10.22 -14.13 8.59
N ALA A 146 -10.20 -14.66 9.81
CA ALA A 146 -10.27 -16.08 10.11
C ALA A 146 -11.63 -16.73 9.77
N THR A 147 -12.52 -16.01 9.10
CA THR A 147 -13.83 -16.48 8.66
C THR A 147 -14.06 -16.08 7.21
N ALA A 148 -14.04 -17.08 6.33
CA ALA A 148 -14.59 -17.13 4.97
C ALA A 148 -13.90 -16.31 3.86
N ASP A 149 -13.58 -17.05 2.79
CA ASP A 149 -13.60 -16.69 1.36
C ASP A 149 -13.57 -15.20 1.02
N ASN A 150 -12.40 -14.59 0.97
CA ASN A 150 -12.33 -13.26 0.39
C ASN A 150 -10.98 -12.97 -0.28
N SER A 151 -10.85 -13.45 -1.50
CA SER A 151 -10.11 -12.73 -2.52
C SER A 151 -11.13 -11.89 -3.27
N CYS A 152 -11.50 -10.74 -2.73
CA CYS A 152 -12.43 -9.83 -3.41
C CYS A 152 -11.63 -8.82 -4.22
N TRP A 153 -11.63 -9.01 -5.53
CA TRP A 153 -11.27 -8.00 -6.50
C TRP A 153 -12.55 -7.22 -6.80
N GLU A 154 -12.72 -6.04 -6.26
CA GLU A 154 -13.78 -5.13 -6.69
C GLU A 154 -13.18 -4.11 -7.65
N SER A 155 -13.61 -4.18 -8.92
CA SER A 155 -13.41 -3.15 -9.93
C SER A 155 -14.65 -2.27 -9.96
N HIS A 156 -14.48 -0.98 -9.97
CA HIS A 156 -15.54 -0.01 -10.24
C HIS A 156 -15.60 0.37 -11.72
#